data_3eeb667738a59652913dcd8d7448b6cb
#
_entry.id   3eeb667738a59652913dcd8d7448b6cb
#
_cell.length_a   1.000
_cell.length_b   1.000
_cell.length_c   1.000
_cell.angle_alpha   90.00
_cell.angle_beta   90.00
_cell.angle_gamma   90.00
#
_symmetry.space_group_name_H-M   'P 1'
#
loop_
_entity.id
_entity.type
_entity.pdbx_description
1 polymer ?
#
loop_
_entity_poly.entity_id
_entity_poly.type
_entity_poly.pdbx_seq_one_letter_code
_entity_poly.pdbx_strand_id
1 'polypeptide(L)'
;MKRLNLNAAALIESARVGADSLRTNPTRTTLSTTGVIIGVAALVAAFSITDGVDLWARALIARESSVQDVAITPKTSTVVAGRTIQLSSYPVLTTEDAERARYEVPGVAQYALTLTGSAPVEFQDRRAVALLTLSTASLADFTSITLLAGRFFTASEVLHSAPVIVLGHRLAEELAGGRDALWLLDHAIKVRGRRLEVVGVLAPPEIGPEPDLAAFAPLRGGESLLDPTPQPRLPTLRLKAYSIEGVDSLRTHAVNWLAERYGTRVEKLNVEVGLQRLENTRQAMLLTKLLLGLLAGLILAVGGIGIMNVLLAAVAERTKEIGIRKAVGARRSDIQMQFLVESVTVTGAGSAIGFVVGIILAEGSTALFRMWAHAAIYPVMHLGTAVIAAGSAIAVGLIFGTYPARRAAELPPIEAIARE
;
A
#
# COMPACT_ATOMS: atom_id res chain seq x y z
N MET A 1 -10.89 -31.13 35.33
CA MET A 1 -10.19 -30.99 34.03
C MET A 1 -9.62 -32.36 33.64
N LYS A 2 -10.36 -33.20 32.86
CA LYS A 2 -9.86 -34.48 32.35
C LYS A 2 -8.97 -34.20 31.13
N ARG A 3 -7.69 -34.62 31.20
CA ARG A 3 -6.74 -34.54 30.11
C ARG A 3 -7.31 -35.28 28.90
N LEU A 4 -7.50 -34.57 27.78
CA LEU A 4 -7.70 -35.17 26.47
C LEU A 4 -6.37 -35.85 26.09
N ASN A 5 -6.29 -37.17 26.28
CA ASN A 5 -5.24 -37.97 25.67
C ASN A 5 -5.55 -38.03 24.16
N LEU A 6 -5.08 -37.05 23.41
CA LEU A 6 -5.04 -37.06 21.96
C LEU A 6 -3.99 -38.10 21.55
N ASN A 7 -4.42 -39.32 21.26
CA ASN A 7 -3.56 -40.31 20.61
C ASN A 7 -3.23 -39.80 19.22
N ALA A 8 -1.97 -39.40 18.99
CA ALA A 8 -1.49 -38.91 17.69
C ALA A 8 -1.83 -39.86 16.53
N ALA A 9 -1.85 -41.17 16.80
CA ALA A 9 -2.27 -42.19 15.85
C ALA A 9 -3.76 -42.06 15.44
N ALA A 10 -4.66 -41.75 16.36
CA ALA A 10 -6.09 -41.56 16.06
C ALA A 10 -6.32 -40.28 15.24
N LEU A 11 -5.53 -39.21 15.45
CA LEU A 11 -5.58 -37.99 14.65
C LEU A 11 -5.10 -38.22 13.22
N ILE A 12 -4.01 -38.96 13.04
CA ILE A 12 -3.47 -39.32 11.73
C ILE A 12 -4.47 -40.21 10.97
N GLU A 13 -5.10 -41.15 11.64
CA GLU A 13 -6.08 -42.02 11.01
C GLU A 13 -7.36 -41.26 10.63
N SER A 14 -7.82 -40.32 11.46
CA SER A 14 -8.95 -39.44 11.14
C SER A 14 -8.62 -38.48 9.97
N ALA A 15 -7.39 -37.98 9.88
CA ALA A 15 -6.94 -37.17 8.76
C ALA A 15 -6.87 -37.99 7.45
N ARG A 16 -6.47 -39.27 7.53
CA ARG A 16 -6.45 -40.19 6.40
C ARG A 16 -7.85 -40.51 5.90
N VAL A 17 -8.80 -40.72 6.79
CA VAL A 17 -10.23 -40.88 6.46
C VAL A 17 -10.79 -39.62 5.82
N GLY A 18 -10.41 -38.45 6.32
CA GLY A 18 -10.76 -37.16 5.70
C GLY A 18 -10.21 -36.99 4.26
N ALA A 19 -8.98 -37.43 4.01
CA ALA A 19 -8.38 -37.46 2.69
C ALA A 19 -9.03 -38.48 1.73
N ASP A 20 -9.45 -39.63 2.23
CA ASP A 20 -10.17 -40.61 1.44
C ASP A 20 -11.59 -40.18 1.10
N SER A 21 -12.26 -39.44 1.98
CA SER A 21 -13.57 -38.86 1.74
C SER A 21 -13.56 -37.83 0.59
N LEU A 22 -12.42 -37.16 0.31
CA LEU A 22 -12.21 -36.32 -0.87
C LEU A 22 -12.27 -37.11 -2.18
N ARG A 23 -11.94 -38.40 -2.16
CA ARG A 23 -11.90 -39.29 -3.33
C ARG A 23 -13.21 -39.99 -3.65
N THR A 24 -14.04 -40.24 -2.65
CA THR A 24 -15.28 -41.03 -2.79
C THR A 24 -16.44 -40.28 -3.42
N ASN A 25 -16.54 -38.94 -3.22
CA ASN A 25 -17.56 -38.08 -3.80
C ASN A 25 -16.97 -36.75 -4.33
N PRO A 26 -16.21 -36.79 -5.42
CA PRO A 26 -15.39 -35.65 -5.87
C PRO A 26 -16.22 -34.40 -6.21
N THR A 27 -17.37 -34.55 -6.83
CA THR A 27 -18.22 -33.40 -7.26
C THR A 27 -18.81 -32.63 -6.07
N ARG A 28 -19.26 -33.31 -5.03
CA ARG A 28 -19.83 -32.68 -3.83
C ARG A 28 -18.73 -32.01 -3.00
N THR A 29 -17.60 -32.67 -2.86
CA THR A 29 -16.48 -32.15 -2.07
C THR A 29 -15.80 -30.97 -2.78
N THR A 30 -15.61 -31.02 -4.10
CA THR A 30 -15.07 -29.89 -4.86
C THR A 30 -15.98 -28.67 -4.77
N LEU A 31 -17.30 -28.83 -4.91
CA LEU A 31 -18.23 -27.70 -4.84
C LEU A 31 -18.18 -27.01 -3.46
N SER A 32 -18.02 -27.80 -2.39
CA SER A 32 -17.95 -27.26 -1.01
C SER A 32 -16.62 -26.65 -0.67
N THR A 33 -15.51 -27.25 -1.11
CA THR A 33 -14.17 -26.72 -0.88
C THR A 33 -13.88 -25.50 -1.74
N THR A 34 -14.56 -25.35 -2.90
CA THR A 34 -14.40 -24.18 -3.78
C THR A 34 -14.65 -22.86 -3.04
N GLY A 35 -15.66 -22.80 -2.16
CA GLY A 35 -15.92 -21.61 -1.36
C GLY A 35 -14.76 -21.25 -0.43
N VAL A 36 -14.14 -22.25 0.21
CA VAL A 36 -12.97 -22.04 1.07
C VAL A 36 -11.73 -21.67 0.22
N ILE A 37 -11.54 -22.35 -0.91
CA ILE A 37 -10.45 -22.04 -1.85
C ILE A 37 -10.54 -20.56 -2.30
N ILE A 38 -11.71 -20.12 -2.76
CA ILE A 38 -11.94 -18.74 -3.20
C ILE A 38 -11.73 -17.76 -2.04
N GLY A 39 -12.28 -18.04 -0.85
CA GLY A 39 -12.16 -17.16 0.31
C GLY A 39 -10.72 -16.98 0.79
N VAL A 40 -9.96 -18.09 0.86
CA VAL A 40 -8.54 -18.03 1.24
C VAL A 40 -7.70 -17.38 0.12
N ALA A 41 -7.99 -17.70 -1.14
CA ALA A 41 -7.29 -17.07 -2.27
C ALA A 41 -7.51 -15.55 -2.31
N ALA A 42 -8.75 -15.10 -2.09
CA ALA A 42 -9.08 -13.68 -2.00
C ALA A 42 -8.36 -12.99 -0.83
N LEU A 43 -8.31 -13.64 0.35
CA LEU A 43 -7.63 -13.12 1.53
C LEU A 43 -6.12 -12.98 1.29
N VAL A 44 -5.49 -14.03 0.77
CA VAL A 44 -4.04 -14.06 0.49
C VAL A 44 -3.69 -13.03 -0.58
N ALA A 45 -4.43 -12.99 -1.67
CA ALA A 45 -4.21 -12.03 -2.75
C ALA A 45 -4.37 -10.58 -2.25
N ALA A 46 -5.48 -10.28 -1.56
CA ALA A 46 -5.77 -8.95 -1.05
C ALA A 46 -4.70 -8.45 -0.07
N PHE A 47 -4.27 -9.30 0.87
CA PHE A 47 -3.25 -8.91 1.85
C PHE A 47 -1.88 -8.76 1.20
N SER A 48 -1.48 -9.67 0.31
CA SER A 48 -0.19 -9.59 -0.38
C SER A 48 -0.09 -8.35 -1.29
N ILE A 49 -1.19 -8.00 -1.98
CA ILE A 49 -1.26 -6.77 -2.79
C ILE A 49 -1.20 -5.53 -1.89
N THR A 50 -1.96 -5.51 -0.79
CA THR A 50 -1.99 -4.37 0.13
C THR A 50 -0.63 -4.17 0.81
N ASP A 51 0.07 -5.25 1.17
CA ASP A 51 1.45 -5.18 1.69
C ASP A 51 2.42 -4.63 0.64
N GLY A 52 2.28 -5.04 -0.60
CA GLY A 52 3.08 -4.52 -1.72
C GLY A 52 2.84 -3.03 -1.97
N VAL A 53 1.57 -2.60 -1.95
CA VAL A 53 1.20 -1.18 -2.08
C VAL A 53 1.72 -0.36 -0.90
N ASP A 54 1.66 -0.88 0.34
CA ASP A 54 2.20 -0.21 1.53
C ASP A 54 3.71 0.02 1.40
N LEU A 55 4.46 -0.99 0.98
CA LEU A 55 5.90 -0.86 0.75
C LEU A 55 6.23 0.13 -0.37
N TRP A 56 5.50 0.06 -1.48
CA TRP A 56 5.66 1.00 -2.59
C TRP A 56 5.34 2.45 -2.16
N ALA A 57 4.23 2.66 -1.45
CA ALA A 57 3.84 3.98 -0.95
C ALA A 57 4.86 4.55 0.04
N ARG A 58 5.39 3.71 0.95
CA ARG A 58 6.47 4.13 1.88
C ARG A 58 7.75 4.48 1.14
N ALA A 59 8.14 3.70 0.13
CA ALA A 59 9.30 4.00 -0.69
C ALA A 59 9.12 5.32 -1.46
N LEU A 60 7.92 5.60 -1.97
CA LEU A 60 7.58 6.86 -2.63
C LEU A 60 7.66 8.04 -1.65
N ILE A 61 7.03 7.93 -0.48
CA ILE A 61 7.08 8.96 0.57
C ILE A 61 8.52 9.22 1.02
N ALA A 62 9.32 8.17 1.21
CA ALA A 62 10.71 8.30 1.63
C ALA A 62 11.60 9.00 0.59
N ARG A 63 11.20 8.96 -0.69
CA ARG A 63 11.90 9.66 -1.78
C ARG A 63 11.48 11.12 -1.90
N GLU A 64 10.19 11.38 -1.82
CA GLU A 64 9.65 12.74 -1.97
C GLU A 64 9.85 13.59 -0.72
N SER A 65 9.82 12.98 0.46
CA SER A 65 10.03 13.68 1.73
C SER A 65 10.89 12.82 2.66
N SER A 66 12.01 13.37 3.09
CA SER A 66 12.75 12.75 4.21
C SER A 66 11.83 12.68 5.44
N VAL A 67 11.96 11.62 6.23
CA VAL A 67 11.27 11.50 7.52
C VAL A 67 11.59 12.69 8.45
N GLN A 68 12.70 13.40 8.17
CA GLN A 68 13.16 14.58 8.88
C GLN A 68 12.55 15.89 8.40
N ASP A 69 11.64 15.85 7.41
CA ASP A 69 11.08 17.05 6.80
C ASP A 69 9.86 17.59 7.52
N VAL A 70 9.83 18.90 7.68
CA VAL A 70 8.65 19.67 8.04
C VAL A 70 8.26 20.48 6.80
N ALA A 71 7.09 20.18 6.23
CA ALA A 71 6.55 20.90 5.06
C ALA A 71 5.50 21.91 5.52
N ILE A 72 5.67 23.16 5.08
CA ILE A 72 4.78 24.28 5.38
C ILE A 72 4.12 24.69 4.07
N THR A 73 2.80 24.49 3.97
CA THR A 73 2.04 24.75 2.75
C THR A 73 0.88 25.69 3.07
N PRO A 74 0.69 26.78 2.31
CA PRO A 74 -0.48 27.63 2.46
C PRO A 74 -1.79 26.90 2.11
N LYS A 75 -2.83 27.08 2.94
CA LYS A 75 -4.16 26.58 2.66
C LYS A 75 -4.91 27.54 1.75
N THR A 76 -5.41 27.05 0.63
CA THR A 76 -6.26 27.82 -0.30
C THR A 76 -7.75 27.62 0.00
N SER A 77 -8.11 26.59 0.76
CA SER A 77 -9.47 26.28 1.12
C SER A 77 -9.58 25.77 2.56
N THR A 78 -10.75 25.87 3.12
CA THR A 78 -11.09 25.28 4.43
C THR A 78 -12.43 24.57 4.36
N VAL A 79 -12.68 23.61 5.26
CA VAL A 79 -13.96 22.91 5.34
C VAL A 79 -14.76 23.49 6.51
N VAL A 80 -15.92 24.08 6.21
CA VAL A 80 -16.86 24.60 7.20
C VAL A 80 -18.19 23.88 7.00
N ALA A 81 -18.69 23.25 8.04
CA ALA A 81 -19.95 22.48 8.01
C ALA A 81 -20.05 21.48 6.84
N GLY A 82 -18.94 20.79 6.52
CA GLY A 82 -18.89 19.80 5.43
C GLY A 82 -18.80 20.38 4.01
N ARG A 83 -18.70 21.72 3.88
CA ARG A 83 -18.52 22.40 2.59
C ARG A 83 -17.11 22.96 2.46
N THR A 84 -16.47 22.72 1.33
CA THR A 84 -15.17 23.34 1.03
C THR A 84 -15.37 24.77 0.59
N ILE A 85 -14.83 25.72 1.37
CA ILE A 85 -14.87 27.17 1.10
C ILE A 85 -13.47 27.60 0.68
N GLN A 86 -13.36 28.31 -0.42
CA GLN A 86 -12.12 28.95 -0.85
C GLN A 86 -11.78 30.13 0.05
N LEU A 87 -10.54 30.21 0.48
CA LEU A 87 -10.03 31.34 1.27
C LEU A 87 -9.73 32.53 0.36
N SER A 88 -10.25 33.70 0.72
CA SER A 88 -10.00 34.94 -0.03
C SER A 88 -8.60 35.53 0.22
N SER A 89 -7.90 35.12 1.27
CA SER A 89 -6.58 35.58 1.65
C SER A 89 -5.81 34.50 2.36
N TYR A 90 -4.59 34.25 1.95
CA TYR A 90 -3.64 33.29 2.53
C TYR A 90 -2.23 33.85 2.48
N PRO A 91 -1.32 33.45 3.38
CA PRO A 91 0.09 33.84 3.29
C PRO A 91 0.75 33.15 2.09
N VAL A 92 1.62 33.87 1.40
CA VAL A 92 2.47 33.32 0.32
C VAL A 92 3.89 33.27 0.88
N LEU A 93 4.46 32.07 0.87
CA LEU A 93 5.82 31.85 1.33
C LEU A 93 6.81 32.29 0.24
N THR A 94 7.81 33.06 0.63
CA THR A 94 8.79 33.66 -0.28
C THR A 94 10.19 33.08 -0.08
N THR A 95 11.09 33.34 -1.02
CA THR A 95 12.51 32.97 -0.87
C THR A 95 13.16 33.64 0.35
N GLU A 96 12.73 34.87 0.70
CA GLU A 96 13.16 35.54 1.93
C GLU A 96 12.71 34.80 3.19
N ASP A 97 11.47 34.28 3.20
CA ASP A 97 10.98 33.46 4.31
C ASP A 97 11.79 32.17 4.47
N ALA A 98 12.18 31.55 3.36
CA ALA A 98 12.98 30.34 3.36
C ALA A 98 14.40 30.60 3.90
N GLU A 99 15.02 31.71 3.49
CA GLU A 99 16.34 32.11 4.00
C GLU A 99 16.30 32.48 5.48
N ARG A 100 15.29 33.26 5.90
CA ARG A 100 15.11 33.62 7.31
C ARG A 100 14.85 32.39 8.17
N ALA A 101 14.01 31.46 7.74
CA ALA A 101 13.72 30.23 8.48
C ALA A 101 14.99 29.43 8.79
N ARG A 102 16.00 29.45 7.89
CA ARG A 102 17.30 28.81 8.11
C ARG A 102 18.02 29.34 9.37
N TYR A 103 17.95 30.63 9.60
CA TYR A 103 18.71 31.30 10.67
C TYR A 103 17.87 31.51 11.94
N GLU A 104 16.58 31.76 11.79
CA GLU A 104 15.69 32.14 12.88
C GLU A 104 14.98 30.93 13.51
N VAL A 105 14.82 29.81 12.79
CA VAL A 105 14.17 28.59 13.30
C VAL A 105 15.24 27.63 13.85
N PRO A 106 15.27 27.38 15.17
CA PRO A 106 16.22 26.43 15.75
C PRO A 106 16.00 25.01 15.24
N GLY A 107 17.10 24.31 14.90
CA GLY A 107 17.05 22.92 14.49
C GLY A 107 16.93 22.68 12.99
N VAL A 108 16.97 23.72 12.17
CA VAL A 108 16.98 23.61 10.69
C VAL A 108 18.38 23.22 10.20
N ALA A 109 18.52 22.04 9.66
CA ALA A 109 19.75 21.56 9.00
C ALA A 109 19.82 22.03 7.56
N GLN A 110 18.70 21.91 6.83
CA GLN A 110 18.55 22.26 5.43
C GLN A 110 17.15 22.84 5.17
N TYR A 111 17.02 23.61 4.11
CA TYR A 111 15.75 24.19 3.70
C TYR A 111 15.60 24.17 2.17
N ALA A 112 14.36 24.16 1.70
CA ALA A 112 14.04 24.37 0.31
C ALA A 112 12.68 25.04 0.16
N LEU A 113 12.52 25.92 -0.80
CA LEU A 113 11.22 26.43 -1.22
C LEU A 113 10.92 25.88 -2.60
N THR A 114 9.77 25.23 -2.75
CA THR A 114 9.39 24.52 -3.98
C THR A 114 8.00 24.90 -4.44
N LEU A 115 7.80 24.97 -5.75
CA LEU A 115 6.50 25.14 -6.40
C LEU A 115 6.42 24.15 -7.56
N THR A 116 5.49 23.21 -7.51
CA THR A 116 5.41 22.12 -8.49
C THR A 116 4.16 22.23 -9.35
N GLY A 117 4.29 21.90 -10.61
CA GLY A 117 3.18 21.85 -11.55
C GLY A 117 3.55 21.16 -12.85
N SER A 118 2.57 20.89 -13.70
CA SER A 118 2.81 20.38 -15.05
C SER A 118 3.29 21.49 -15.97
N ALA A 119 4.15 21.11 -16.92
CA ALA A 119 4.63 22.01 -17.98
C ALA A 119 4.89 21.21 -19.26
N PRO A 120 4.49 21.72 -20.43
CA PRO A 120 4.90 21.13 -21.71
C PRO A 120 6.36 21.48 -21.98
N VAL A 121 7.14 20.45 -22.25
CA VAL A 121 8.56 20.54 -22.59
C VAL A 121 8.72 20.08 -24.03
N GLU A 122 9.41 20.84 -24.83
CA GLU A 122 9.58 20.61 -26.26
C GLU A 122 11.06 20.68 -26.64
N PHE A 123 11.50 19.74 -27.44
CA PHE A 123 12.82 19.77 -28.04
C PHE A 123 12.72 19.24 -29.48
N GLN A 124 13.11 20.06 -30.44
CA GLN A 124 12.90 19.79 -31.87
C GLN A 124 11.43 19.47 -32.15
N ASP A 125 11.16 18.28 -32.72
CA ASP A 125 9.81 17.80 -33.04
C ASP A 125 9.17 16.96 -31.93
N ARG A 126 9.84 16.83 -30.76
CA ARG A 126 9.37 16.05 -29.63
C ARG A 126 8.75 16.94 -28.57
N ARG A 127 7.66 16.43 -27.99
CA ARG A 127 6.95 17.10 -26.91
C ARG A 127 6.60 16.11 -25.83
N ALA A 128 6.84 16.48 -24.59
CA ALA A 128 6.42 15.73 -23.40
C ALA A 128 5.77 16.68 -22.38
N VAL A 129 4.91 16.17 -21.52
CA VAL A 129 4.40 16.91 -20.37
C VAL A 129 5.18 16.44 -19.15
N ALA A 130 5.94 17.36 -18.56
CA ALA A 130 6.75 17.06 -17.39
C ALA A 130 6.15 17.63 -16.12
N LEU A 131 6.43 16.97 -14.99
CA LEU A 131 6.26 17.54 -13.66
C LEU A 131 7.43 18.49 -13.39
N LEU A 132 7.20 19.79 -13.56
CA LEU A 132 8.21 20.82 -13.35
C LEU A 132 8.18 21.30 -11.90
N THR A 133 9.29 21.14 -11.20
CA THR A 133 9.49 21.67 -9.85
C THR A 133 10.38 22.91 -9.91
N LEU A 134 9.79 24.04 -9.64
CA LEU A 134 10.51 25.29 -9.42
C LEU A 134 11.03 25.31 -8.00
N SER A 135 12.32 25.63 -7.81
CA SER A 135 12.91 25.54 -6.48
C SER A 135 14.02 26.55 -6.22
N THR A 136 14.37 26.69 -4.94
CA THR A 136 15.65 27.27 -4.53
C THR A 136 16.79 26.31 -4.83
N ALA A 137 18.01 26.80 -4.97
CA ALA A 137 19.19 25.99 -5.23
C ALA A 137 19.48 24.98 -4.12
N SER A 138 19.09 25.31 -2.90
CA SER A 138 19.24 24.44 -1.71
C SER A 138 18.45 23.11 -1.79
N LEU A 139 17.56 22.95 -2.78
CA LEU A 139 16.86 21.69 -2.99
C LEU A 139 17.82 20.54 -3.32
N ALA A 140 18.90 20.80 -4.01
CA ALA A 140 19.89 19.76 -4.35
C ALA A 140 20.48 19.09 -3.11
N ASP A 141 20.82 19.89 -2.10
CA ASP A 141 21.34 19.38 -0.82
C ASP A 141 20.24 18.75 0.02
N PHE A 142 19.04 19.35 -0.02
CA PHE A 142 17.89 18.92 0.75
C PHE A 142 17.43 17.50 0.40
N THR A 143 17.37 17.15 -0.89
CA THR A 143 16.88 15.84 -1.37
C THR A 143 18.00 14.90 -1.80
N SER A 144 19.28 15.28 -1.59
CA SER A 144 20.44 14.49 -2.03
C SER A 144 20.33 14.09 -3.50
N ILE A 145 20.06 15.07 -4.35
CA ILE A 145 19.90 14.88 -5.79
C ILE A 145 21.20 14.32 -6.38
N THR A 146 21.13 13.16 -7.00
CA THR A 146 22.24 12.55 -7.73
C THR A 146 22.14 12.94 -9.22
N LEU A 147 23.20 13.55 -9.74
CA LEU A 147 23.30 13.91 -11.15
C LEU A 147 24.02 12.81 -11.93
N LEU A 148 23.53 12.49 -13.11
CA LEU A 148 24.22 11.63 -14.06
C LEU A 148 25.36 12.40 -14.71
N ALA A 149 25.07 13.67 -15.08
CA ALA A 149 26.06 14.61 -15.59
C ALA A 149 25.58 16.06 -15.48
N GLY A 150 26.50 17.00 -15.62
CA GLY A 150 26.24 18.43 -15.47
C GLY A 150 26.21 18.88 -14.01
N ARG A 151 25.38 19.88 -13.72
CA ARG A 151 25.25 20.46 -12.39
C ARG A 151 23.80 20.85 -12.09
N PHE A 152 23.48 21.06 -10.82
CA PHE A 152 22.26 21.76 -10.44
C PHE A 152 22.45 23.29 -10.59
N PHE A 153 21.36 24.03 -10.63
CA PHE A 153 21.45 25.50 -10.71
C PHE A 153 21.87 26.12 -9.37
N THR A 154 22.54 27.23 -9.44
CA THR A 154 23.12 27.94 -8.30
C THR A 154 22.15 28.96 -7.69
N ALA A 155 22.43 29.43 -6.47
CA ALA A 155 21.65 30.49 -5.83
C ALA A 155 21.65 31.80 -6.64
N SER A 156 22.75 32.11 -7.31
CA SER A 156 22.84 33.28 -8.21
C SER A 156 21.89 33.14 -9.41
N GLU A 157 21.80 31.95 -10.00
CA GLU A 157 20.89 31.68 -11.12
C GLU A 157 19.41 31.76 -10.69
N VAL A 158 19.08 31.31 -9.46
CA VAL A 158 17.75 31.51 -8.88
C VAL A 158 17.45 32.98 -8.68
N LEU A 159 18.40 33.77 -8.14
CA LEU A 159 18.22 35.18 -7.86
C LEU A 159 18.00 36.00 -9.15
N HIS A 160 18.74 35.70 -10.22
CA HIS A 160 18.66 36.38 -11.49
C HIS A 160 17.65 35.76 -12.47
N SER A 161 16.86 34.77 -12.03
CA SER A 161 15.88 34.11 -12.91
C SER A 161 16.53 33.56 -14.20
N ALA A 162 17.71 32.94 -14.06
CA ALA A 162 18.46 32.43 -15.21
C ALA A 162 17.64 31.38 -15.96
N PRO A 163 17.66 31.36 -17.29
CA PRO A 163 16.87 30.41 -18.09
C PRO A 163 17.54 29.02 -18.16
N VAL A 164 17.71 28.37 -17.03
CA VAL A 164 18.35 27.08 -16.91
C VAL A 164 17.34 26.03 -16.41
N ILE A 165 17.57 24.74 -16.75
CA ILE A 165 16.74 23.62 -16.36
C ILE A 165 17.61 22.38 -16.14
N VAL A 166 17.19 21.55 -15.16
CA VAL A 166 17.75 20.22 -14.91
C VAL A 166 16.67 19.19 -15.25
N LEU A 167 17.00 18.20 -16.06
CA LEU A 167 16.07 17.19 -16.53
C LEU A 167 16.19 15.92 -15.68
N GLY A 168 15.06 15.27 -15.38
CA GLY A 168 15.05 13.88 -14.95
C GLY A 168 15.52 12.97 -16.09
N HIS A 169 16.16 11.85 -15.74
CA HIS A 169 16.72 10.92 -16.71
C HIS A 169 15.68 10.48 -17.77
N ARG A 170 14.52 10.03 -17.35
CA ARG A 170 13.44 9.57 -18.23
C ARG A 170 12.93 10.66 -19.19
N LEU A 171 12.80 11.90 -18.69
CA LEU A 171 12.41 13.02 -19.56
C LEU A 171 13.50 13.31 -20.59
N ALA A 172 14.76 13.24 -20.18
CA ALA A 172 15.88 13.44 -21.07
C ALA A 172 15.96 12.35 -22.15
N GLU A 173 15.75 11.08 -21.82
CA GLU A 173 15.67 9.99 -22.80
C GLU A 173 14.53 10.18 -23.80
N GLU A 174 13.33 10.56 -23.31
CA GLU A 174 12.16 10.76 -24.16
C GLU A 174 12.38 11.90 -25.17
N LEU A 175 12.97 13.00 -24.71
CA LEU A 175 13.30 14.16 -25.57
C LEU A 175 14.48 13.88 -26.49
N ALA A 176 15.47 13.09 -26.05
CA ALA A 176 16.63 12.72 -26.86
C ALA A 176 16.27 11.76 -28.01
N GLY A 177 15.18 11.00 -27.87
CA GLY A 177 14.62 10.24 -28.96
C GLY A 177 15.44 9.04 -29.40
N GLY A 178 15.93 8.25 -28.45
CA GLY A 178 16.78 7.09 -28.67
C GLY A 178 18.28 7.41 -28.77
N ARG A 179 18.63 8.69 -28.56
CA ARG A 179 20.02 9.09 -28.29
C ARG A 179 20.26 9.01 -26.79
N ASP A 180 21.53 9.07 -26.38
CA ASP A 180 21.88 9.18 -24.96
C ASP A 180 21.24 10.43 -24.33
N ALA A 181 20.67 10.26 -23.13
CA ALA A 181 20.09 11.37 -22.35
C ALA A 181 21.07 12.52 -22.16
N LEU A 182 22.37 12.24 -22.08
CA LEU A 182 23.44 13.23 -21.92
C LEU A 182 23.62 14.15 -23.13
N TRP A 183 23.12 13.71 -24.30
CA TRP A 183 23.20 14.54 -25.51
C TRP A 183 22.42 15.87 -25.37
N LEU A 184 21.43 15.94 -24.44
CA LEU A 184 20.68 17.17 -24.19
C LEU A 184 21.43 18.19 -23.34
N LEU A 185 22.55 17.86 -22.72
CA LEU A 185 23.39 18.80 -21.96
C LEU A 185 23.82 19.95 -22.86
N ASP A 186 23.80 21.16 -22.32
CA ASP A 186 24.15 22.41 -22.99
C ASP A 186 23.25 22.75 -24.21
N HIS A 187 22.19 21.98 -24.44
CA HIS A 187 21.18 22.30 -25.44
C HIS A 187 20.04 23.13 -24.84
N ALA A 188 19.48 24.01 -25.68
CA ALA A 188 18.29 24.78 -25.30
C ALA A 188 17.02 24.03 -25.66
N ILE A 189 16.20 23.77 -24.66
CA ILE A 189 14.85 23.23 -24.81
C ILE A 189 13.78 24.29 -24.63
N LYS A 190 12.59 24.08 -25.10
CA LYS A 190 11.46 25.00 -24.88
C LYS A 190 10.55 24.45 -23.80
N VAL A 191 10.26 25.27 -22.80
CA VAL A 191 9.24 24.99 -21.77
C VAL A 191 8.20 26.09 -21.90
N ARG A 192 7.00 25.71 -22.31
CA ARG A 192 5.91 26.65 -22.56
C ARG A 192 6.32 27.87 -23.43
N GLY A 193 7.10 27.58 -24.50
CA GLY A 193 7.59 28.60 -25.44
C GLY A 193 8.84 29.36 -25.02
N ARG A 194 9.27 29.33 -23.75
CA ARG A 194 10.53 29.91 -23.27
C ARG A 194 11.68 28.94 -23.50
N ARG A 195 12.80 29.44 -23.96
CA ARG A 195 14.05 28.69 -24.12
C ARG A 195 14.76 28.60 -22.77
N LEU A 196 15.13 27.39 -22.35
CA LEU A 196 15.90 27.10 -21.15
C LEU A 196 17.08 26.21 -21.55
N GLU A 197 18.25 26.48 -21.01
CA GLU A 197 19.46 25.69 -21.22
C GLU A 197 19.48 24.49 -20.25
N VAL A 198 19.75 23.30 -20.75
CA VAL A 198 19.86 22.09 -19.94
C VAL A 198 21.25 22.08 -19.29
N VAL A 199 21.33 22.36 -18.00
CA VAL A 199 22.58 22.41 -17.23
C VAL A 199 22.91 21.12 -16.48
N GLY A 200 21.97 20.17 -16.41
CA GLY A 200 22.19 18.90 -15.76
C GLY A 200 21.11 17.88 -16.12
N VAL A 201 21.48 16.62 -15.99
CA VAL A 201 20.59 15.46 -16.13
C VAL A 201 20.72 14.62 -14.86
N LEU A 202 19.58 14.26 -14.25
CA LEU A 202 19.56 13.43 -13.05
C LEU A 202 19.92 11.98 -13.39
N ALA A 203 20.52 11.31 -12.43
CA ALA A 203 20.70 9.87 -12.50
C ALA A 203 19.35 9.14 -12.30
N PRO A 204 19.15 7.99 -12.96
CA PRO A 204 18.02 7.13 -12.64
C PRO A 204 18.14 6.68 -11.17
N PRO A 205 17.02 6.48 -10.47
CA PRO A 205 17.06 6.05 -9.09
C PRO A 205 17.63 4.62 -8.99
N GLU A 206 18.53 4.39 -8.05
CA GLU A 206 19.12 3.05 -7.81
C GLU A 206 18.09 2.01 -7.40
N ILE A 207 17.03 2.40 -6.73
CA ILE A 207 15.98 1.50 -6.21
C ILE A 207 14.59 2.10 -6.46
N GLY A 208 13.69 1.31 -7.08
CA GLY A 208 12.27 1.60 -7.30
C GLY A 208 11.96 2.23 -8.65
N PRO A 209 10.70 2.57 -8.90
CA PRO A 209 10.30 3.14 -10.18
C PRO A 209 10.95 4.51 -10.38
N GLU A 210 11.34 4.76 -11.61
CA GLU A 210 11.81 6.08 -12.00
C GLU A 210 10.65 7.08 -11.84
N PRO A 211 10.89 8.29 -11.28
CA PRO A 211 9.85 9.31 -11.21
C PRO A 211 9.28 9.57 -12.60
N ASP A 212 8.02 9.98 -12.66
CA ASP A 212 7.43 10.50 -13.88
C ASP A 212 8.32 11.59 -14.48
N LEU A 213 8.08 11.91 -15.76
CA LEU A 213 8.85 12.89 -16.50
C LEU A 213 9.08 14.18 -15.67
N ALA A 214 10.18 14.25 -14.94
CA ALA A 214 10.48 15.31 -13.99
C ALA A 214 11.47 16.31 -14.54
N ALA A 215 11.32 17.57 -14.16
CA ALA A 215 12.28 18.63 -14.45
C ALA A 215 12.36 19.61 -13.28
N PHE A 216 13.49 20.31 -13.15
CA PHE A 216 13.74 21.32 -12.11
C PHE A 216 14.23 22.61 -12.73
N ALA A 217 13.68 23.74 -12.28
CA ALA A 217 14.08 25.06 -12.74
C ALA A 217 14.10 26.06 -11.57
N PRO A 218 14.78 27.22 -11.71
CA PRO A 218 14.80 28.29 -10.72
C PRO A 218 13.39 28.76 -10.36
N LEU A 219 13.12 28.92 -9.06
CA LEU A 219 11.80 29.34 -8.57
C LEU A 219 11.44 30.76 -9.04
N ARG A 220 12.37 31.69 -8.94
CA ARG A 220 12.12 33.10 -9.28
C ARG A 220 11.89 33.28 -10.77
N GLY A 221 10.74 33.82 -11.14
CA GLY A 221 10.36 34.03 -12.54
C GLY A 221 9.96 32.75 -13.28
N GLY A 222 9.97 31.59 -12.62
CA GLY A 222 9.61 30.30 -13.21
C GLY A 222 8.10 30.00 -13.25
N GLU A 223 7.27 30.74 -12.51
CA GLU A 223 5.83 30.48 -12.42
C GLU A 223 5.11 30.44 -13.78
N SER A 224 5.56 31.31 -14.72
CA SER A 224 5.04 31.36 -16.09
C SER A 224 5.34 30.11 -16.93
N LEU A 225 6.24 29.24 -16.46
CA LEU A 225 6.58 27.96 -17.11
C LEU A 225 5.55 26.91 -16.83
N LEU A 226 4.79 27.02 -15.70
CA LEU A 226 3.80 26.06 -15.31
C LEU A 226 2.48 26.29 -16.06
N ASP A 227 1.76 25.18 -16.32
CA ASP A 227 0.43 25.26 -16.89
C ASP A 227 -0.53 26.00 -15.96
N PRO A 228 -1.40 26.87 -16.47
CA PRO A 228 -2.37 27.58 -15.66
C PRO A 228 -3.36 26.59 -15.04
N THR A 229 -3.69 26.82 -13.77
CA THR A 229 -4.70 26.05 -13.04
C THR A 229 -5.77 27.00 -12.49
N PRO A 230 -7.03 26.54 -12.33
CA PRO A 230 -8.08 27.34 -11.73
C PRO A 230 -7.77 27.80 -10.29
N GLN A 231 -6.96 27.02 -9.59
CA GLN A 231 -6.51 27.34 -8.22
C GLN A 231 -5.07 27.84 -8.26
N PRO A 232 -4.73 28.88 -7.48
CA PRO A 232 -3.36 29.37 -7.42
C PRO A 232 -2.45 28.29 -6.82
N ARG A 233 -1.33 28.05 -7.48
CA ARG A 233 -0.26 27.23 -6.92
C ARG A 233 0.55 28.09 -5.97
N LEU A 234 0.83 27.57 -4.80
CA LEU A 234 1.55 28.28 -3.76
C LEU A 234 2.83 27.53 -3.41
N PRO A 235 3.94 28.26 -3.18
CA PRO A 235 5.17 27.65 -2.77
C PRO A 235 5.03 26.92 -1.44
N THR A 236 5.71 25.79 -1.33
CA THR A 236 5.85 24.98 -0.10
C THR A 236 7.23 25.18 0.46
N LEU A 237 7.33 25.66 1.70
CA LEU A 237 8.58 25.72 2.44
C LEU A 237 8.83 24.36 3.11
N ARG A 238 9.99 23.80 2.84
CA ARG A 238 10.44 22.54 3.44
C ARG A 238 11.65 22.82 4.32
N LEU A 239 11.60 22.34 5.55
CA LEU A 239 12.67 22.45 6.53
C LEU A 239 13.06 21.03 6.95
N LYS A 240 14.36 20.74 7.04
CA LYS A 240 14.89 19.44 7.41
C LYS A 240 15.58 19.53 8.77
N ALA A 241 15.23 18.63 9.67
CA ALA A 241 15.89 18.51 10.97
C ALA A 241 17.25 17.82 10.85
N TYR A 242 18.14 18.04 11.82
CA TYR A 242 19.42 17.32 11.91
C TYR A 242 19.27 15.83 12.20
N SER A 243 18.21 15.45 12.91
CA SER A 243 17.91 14.05 13.24
C SER A 243 16.40 13.81 13.25
N ILE A 244 15.99 12.55 13.21
CA ILE A 244 14.56 12.15 13.26
C ILE A 244 13.94 12.58 14.60
N GLU A 245 14.67 12.48 15.70
CA GLU A 245 14.21 12.85 17.04
C GLU A 245 14.00 14.36 17.19
N GLY A 246 14.71 15.15 16.36
CA GLY A 246 14.60 16.61 16.34
C GLY A 246 13.39 17.15 15.55
N VAL A 247 12.66 16.31 14.83
CA VAL A 247 11.59 16.77 13.91
C VAL A 247 10.41 17.42 14.65
N ASP A 248 9.99 16.86 15.78
CA ASP A 248 8.89 17.42 16.57
C ASP A 248 9.26 18.77 17.20
N SER A 249 10.52 18.91 17.65
CA SER A 249 11.06 20.18 18.12
C SER A 249 11.12 21.20 16.99
N LEU A 250 11.63 20.80 15.83
CA LEU A 250 11.69 21.65 14.63
C LEU A 250 10.27 22.11 14.22
N ARG A 251 9.29 21.20 14.21
CA ARG A 251 7.90 21.55 13.92
C ARG A 251 7.38 22.60 14.89
N THR A 252 7.63 22.42 16.17
CA THR A 252 7.17 23.38 17.22
C THR A 252 7.83 24.75 17.03
N HIS A 253 9.13 24.79 16.80
CA HIS A 253 9.86 26.03 16.53
C HIS A 253 9.37 26.70 15.24
N ALA A 254 9.13 25.93 14.18
CA ALA A 254 8.59 26.46 12.94
C ALA A 254 7.19 27.06 13.10
N VAL A 255 6.30 26.41 13.84
CA VAL A 255 4.95 26.93 14.14
C VAL A 255 5.03 28.23 14.93
N ASN A 256 5.89 28.32 15.95
CA ASN A 256 6.09 29.52 16.74
C ASN A 256 6.64 30.68 15.87
N TRP A 257 7.67 30.41 15.07
CA TRP A 257 8.22 31.38 14.14
C TRP A 257 7.18 31.88 13.13
N LEU A 258 6.37 30.98 12.59
CA LEU A 258 5.27 31.36 11.68
C LEU A 258 4.20 32.20 12.39
N ALA A 259 3.90 31.90 13.67
CA ALA A 259 2.95 32.68 14.45
C ALA A 259 3.44 34.12 14.70
N GLU A 260 4.72 34.29 15.01
CA GLU A 260 5.35 35.61 15.16
C GLU A 260 5.33 36.39 13.85
N ARG A 261 5.60 35.75 12.71
CA ARG A 261 5.71 36.40 11.41
C ARG A 261 4.36 36.69 10.76
N TYR A 262 3.40 35.76 10.85
CA TYR A 262 2.12 35.86 10.14
C TYR A 262 0.93 36.14 11.07
N GLY A 263 1.12 36.14 12.40
CA GLY A 263 0.08 36.38 13.39
C GLY A 263 -1.08 35.42 13.23
N THR A 264 -2.31 35.89 13.26
CA THR A 264 -3.53 35.08 13.12
C THR A 264 -3.63 34.32 11.79
N ARG A 265 -2.88 34.73 10.77
CA ARG A 265 -2.86 34.03 9.48
C ARG A 265 -2.10 32.71 9.49
N VAL A 266 -1.42 32.35 10.60
CA VAL A 266 -0.75 31.04 10.77
C VAL A 266 -1.74 29.88 10.65
N GLU A 267 -3.01 30.04 11.05
CA GLU A 267 -4.05 29.01 10.89
C GLU A 267 -4.33 28.65 9.43
N LYS A 268 -3.96 29.54 8.50
CA LYS A 268 -4.06 29.33 7.06
C LYS A 268 -2.82 28.66 6.47
N LEU A 269 -1.87 28.23 7.31
CA LEU A 269 -0.74 27.40 6.94
C LEU A 269 -0.98 25.98 7.45
N ASN A 270 -0.60 25.01 6.64
CA ASN A 270 -0.55 23.62 7.02
C ASN A 270 0.90 23.23 7.28
N VAL A 271 1.19 22.77 8.48
CA VAL A 271 2.53 22.33 8.89
C VAL A 271 2.48 20.82 9.05
N GLU A 272 2.98 20.11 8.06
CA GLU A 272 3.00 18.65 8.01
C GLU A 272 4.42 18.13 8.26
N VAL A 273 4.50 17.05 9.02
CA VAL A 273 5.76 16.32 9.25
C VAL A 273 5.76 15.07 8.37
N GLY A 274 6.89 14.76 7.75
CA GLY A 274 7.03 13.56 6.92
C GLY A 274 6.65 12.27 7.65
N LEU A 275 6.97 12.18 8.94
CA LEU A 275 6.57 11.07 9.81
C LEU A 275 5.04 10.92 9.91
N GLN A 276 4.30 12.02 9.99
CA GLN A 276 2.83 12.00 10.11
C GLN A 276 2.16 11.53 8.81
N ARG A 277 2.74 11.86 7.65
CA ARG A 277 2.28 11.30 6.37
C ARG A 277 2.45 9.79 6.32
N LEU A 278 3.58 9.29 6.82
CA LEU A 278 3.86 7.86 6.91
C LEU A 278 2.84 7.14 7.81
N GLU A 279 2.53 7.73 8.98
CA GLU A 279 1.56 7.16 9.92
C GLU A 279 0.13 7.20 9.37
N ASN A 280 -0.28 8.28 8.71
CA ASN A 280 -1.58 8.37 8.04
C ASN A 280 -1.73 7.31 6.93
N THR A 281 -0.67 7.09 6.15
CA THR A 281 -0.64 6.03 5.13
C THR A 281 -0.77 4.66 5.77
N ARG A 282 -0.04 4.40 6.86
CA ARG A 282 -0.13 3.15 7.62
C ARG A 282 -1.55 2.89 8.14
N GLN A 283 -2.20 3.90 8.71
CA GLN A 283 -3.59 3.79 9.18
C GLN A 283 -4.57 3.51 8.03
N ALA A 284 -4.43 4.19 6.90
CA ALA A 284 -5.24 3.92 5.71
C ALA A 284 -5.06 2.49 5.19
N MET A 285 -3.82 1.98 5.14
CA MET A 285 -3.54 0.59 4.73
C MET A 285 -4.11 -0.42 5.72
N LEU A 286 -4.06 -0.14 7.03
CA LEU A 286 -4.65 -1.00 8.05
C LEU A 286 -6.18 -1.08 7.91
N LEU A 287 -6.85 0.06 7.70
CA LEU A 287 -8.28 0.09 7.43
C LEU A 287 -8.64 -0.68 6.17
N THR A 288 -7.88 -0.53 5.11
CA THR A 288 -8.06 -1.28 3.86
C THR A 288 -7.93 -2.79 4.10
N LYS A 289 -6.91 -3.23 4.85
CA LYS A 289 -6.75 -4.65 5.23
C LYS A 289 -7.92 -5.18 6.05
N LEU A 290 -8.42 -4.39 7.00
CA LEU A 290 -9.58 -4.78 7.80
C LEU A 290 -10.83 -4.95 6.94
N LEU A 291 -11.10 -4.04 6.02
CA LEU A 291 -12.23 -4.12 5.10
C LEU A 291 -12.12 -5.33 4.16
N LEU A 292 -10.96 -5.52 3.54
CA LEU A 292 -10.71 -6.67 2.67
C LEU A 292 -10.75 -8.00 3.45
N GLY A 293 -10.24 -8.02 4.68
CA GLY A 293 -10.32 -9.16 5.59
C GLY A 293 -11.76 -9.50 5.96
N LEU A 294 -12.60 -8.49 6.20
CA LEU A 294 -14.03 -8.68 6.45
C LEU A 294 -14.74 -9.29 5.23
N LEU A 295 -14.48 -8.78 4.03
CA LEU A 295 -15.05 -9.33 2.79
C LEU A 295 -14.60 -10.76 2.55
N ALA A 296 -13.31 -11.06 2.71
CA ALA A 296 -12.79 -12.43 2.62
C ALA A 296 -13.41 -13.35 3.68
N GLY A 297 -13.61 -12.85 4.90
CA GLY A 297 -14.30 -13.55 5.99
C GLY A 297 -15.74 -13.91 5.65
N LEU A 298 -16.47 -13.02 4.98
CA LEU A 298 -17.83 -13.30 4.49
C LEU A 298 -17.83 -14.42 3.44
N ILE A 299 -16.90 -14.37 2.48
CA ILE A 299 -16.74 -15.40 1.45
C ILE A 299 -16.42 -16.76 2.11
N LEU A 300 -15.50 -16.76 3.09
CA LEU A 300 -15.15 -17.95 3.87
C LEU A 300 -16.33 -18.50 4.65
N ALA A 301 -17.17 -17.64 5.22
CA ALA A 301 -18.38 -18.06 5.94
C ALA A 301 -19.37 -18.78 5.01
N VAL A 302 -19.58 -18.23 3.79
CA VAL A 302 -20.43 -18.88 2.77
C VAL A 302 -19.84 -20.23 2.36
N GLY A 303 -18.51 -20.31 2.14
CA GLY A 303 -17.81 -21.58 1.88
C GLY A 303 -17.95 -22.57 3.04
N GLY A 304 -17.87 -22.10 4.28
CA GLY A 304 -18.07 -22.89 5.50
C GLY A 304 -19.47 -23.50 5.62
N ILE A 305 -20.52 -22.76 5.24
CA ILE A 305 -21.90 -23.29 5.16
C ILE A 305 -21.96 -24.44 4.13
N GLY A 306 -21.26 -24.29 2.99
CA GLY A 306 -21.15 -25.36 2.00
C GLY A 306 -20.54 -26.64 2.59
N ILE A 307 -19.45 -26.53 3.35
CA ILE A 307 -18.80 -27.64 4.05
C ILE A 307 -19.73 -28.25 5.10
N MET A 308 -20.42 -27.43 5.88
CA MET A 308 -21.40 -27.91 6.87
C MET A 308 -22.47 -28.78 6.22
N ASN A 309 -23.03 -28.37 5.09
CA ASN A 309 -24.06 -29.10 4.36
C ASN A 309 -23.55 -30.47 3.85
N VAL A 310 -22.29 -30.50 3.37
CA VAL A 310 -21.67 -31.77 2.91
C VAL A 310 -21.39 -32.70 4.06
N LEU A 311 -20.91 -32.20 5.20
CA LEU A 311 -20.69 -33.01 6.37
C LEU A 311 -22.00 -33.55 6.93
N LEU A 312 -23.11 -32.78 6.91
CA LEU A 312 -24.43 -33.28 7.32
C LEU A 312 -24.91 -34.41 6.41
N ALA A 313 -24.70 -34.30 5.11
CA ALA A 313 -25.02 -35.37 4.18
C ALA A 313 -24.16 -36.62 4.43
N ALA A 314 -22.85 -36.45 4.67
CA ALA A 314 -21.94 -37.54 5.02
C ALA A 314 -22.37 -38.26 6.34
N VAL A 315 -22.81 -37.47 7.33
CA VAL A 315 -23.39 -38.06 8.58
C VAL A 315 -24.62 -38.92 8.27
N ALA A 316 -25.50 -38.42 7.38
CA ALA A 316 -26.70 -39.18 7.01
C ALA A 316 -26.35 -40.47 6.23
N GLU A 317 -25.42 -40.43 5.31
CA GLU A 317 -24.93 -41.58 4.54
C GLU A 317 -24.24 -42.64 5.44
N ARG A 318 -23.50 -42.18 6.46
CA ARG A 318 -22.74 -43.05 7.39
C ARG A 318 -23.48 -43.36 8.70
N THR A 319 -24.80 -43.11 8.79
CA THR A 319 -25.60 -43.27 10.01
C THR A 319 -25.45 -44.67 10.61
N LYS A 320 -25.53 -45.72 9.78
CA LYS A 320 -25.40 -47.13 10.21
C LYS A 320 -24.00 -47.44 10.79
N GLU A 321 -22.95 -46.95 10.16
CA GLU A 321 -21.56 -47.12 10.64
C GLU A 321 -21.35 -46.42 11.99
N ILE A 322 -21.87 -45.18 12.16
CA ILE A 322 -21.84 -44.44 13.42
C ILE A 322 -22.57 -45.19 14.51
N GLY A 323 -23.75 -45.77 14.18
CA GLY A 323 -24.56 -46.60 15.10
C GLY A 323 -23.79 -47.83 15.58
N ILE A 324 -23.15 -48.58 14.68
CA ILE A 324 -22.32 -49.74 15.01
C ILE A 324 -21.16 -49.35 15.92
N ARG A 325 -20.42 -48.29 15.61
CA ARG A 325 -19.31 -47.82 16.46
C ARG A 325 -19.77 -47.48 17.88
N LYS A 326 -20.92 -46.83 18.02
CA LYS A 326 -21.49 -46.48 19.31
C LYS A 326 -22.00 -47.72 20.06
N ALA A 327 -22.56 -48.72 19.36
CA ALA A 327 -22.99 -49.98 19.96
C ALA A 327 -21.81 -50.83 20.51
N VAL A 328 -20.63 -50.74 19.87
CA VAL A 328 -19.37 -51.38 20.30
C VAL A 328 -18.66 -50.57 21.40
N GLY A 329 -19.18 -49.39 21.80
CA GLY A 329 -18.69 -48.64 22.96
C GLY A 329 -17.96 -47.33 22.66
N ALA A 330 -18.00 -46.83 21.45
CA ALA A 330 -17.43 -45.52 21.14
C ALA A 330 -18.16 -44.37 21.88
N ARG A 331 -17.39 -43.48 22.51
CA ARG A 331 -17.96 -42.34 23.26
C ARG A 331 -18.45 -41.27 22.29
N ARG A 332 -19.41 -40.45 22.74
CA ARG A 332 -19.89 -39.30 21.97
C ARG A 332 -18.76 -38.35 21.57
N SER A 333 -17.79 -38.15 22.47
CA SER A 333 -16.59 -37.30 22.20
C SER A 333 -15.72 -37.84 21.06
N ASP A 334 -15.64 -39.17 20.92
CA ASP A 334 -14.79 -39.81 19.92
C ASP A 334 -15.37 -39.58 18.51
N ILE A 335 -16.69 -39.78 18.38
CA ILE A 335 -17.42 -39.49 17.14
C ILE A 335 -17.35 -37.97 16.80
N GLN A 336 -17.58 -37.11 17.80
CA GLN A 336 -17.51 -35.67 17.59
C GLN A 336 -16.11 -35.23 17.13
N MET A 337 -15.05 -35.72 17.77
CA MET A 337 -13.67 -35.39 17.41
C MET A 337 -13.32 -35.89 16.01
N GLN A 338 -13.76 -37.08 15.62
CA GLN A 338 -13.56 -37.65 14.31
C GLN A 338 -14.10 -36.71 13.21
N PHE A 339 -15.36 -36.27 13.32
CA PHE A 339 -15.95 -35.35 12.32
C PHE A 339 -15.36 -33.97 12.35
N LEU A 340 -14.92 -33.47 13.52
CA LEU A 340 -14.17 -32.18 13.59
C LEU A 340 -12.84 -32.26 12.89
N VAL A 341 -12.06 -33.33 13.11
CA VAL A 341 -10.79 -33.53 12.42
C VAL A 341 -11.00 -33.67 10.92
N GLU A 342 -12.02 -34.40 10.48
CA GLU A 342 -12.40 -34.53 9.08
C GLU A 342 -12.70 -33.14 8.46
N SER A 343 -13.50 -32.31 9.16
CA SER A 343 -13.82 -30.95 8.74
C SER A 343 -12.56 -30.08 8.60
N VAL A 344 -11.68 -30.08 9.62
CA VAL A 344 -10.42 -29.30 9.60
C VAL A 344 -9.49 -29.79 8.51
N THR A 345 -9.46 -31.09 8.21
CA THR A 345 -8.63 -31.65 7.14
C THR A 345 -9.11 -31.18 5.76
N VAL A 346 -10.42 -31.22 5.53
CA VAL A 346 -11.03 -30.75 4.27
C VAL A 346 -10.81 -29.24 4.08
N THR A 347 -11.06 -28.45 5.13
CA THR A 347 -10.83 -27.00 5.07
C THR A 347 -9.35 -26.65 4.94
N GLY A 348 -8.48 -27.41 5.59
CA GLY A 348 -7.02 -27.26 5.48
C GLY A 348 -6.50 -27.53 4.07
N ALA A 349 -6.98 -28.61 3.44
CA ALA A 349 -6.65 -28.90 2.05
C ALA A 349 -7.14 -27.82 1.09
N GLY A 350 -8.40 -27.36 1.26
CA GLY A 350 -8.94 -26.24 0.49
C GLY A 350 -8.14 -24.96 0.70
N SER A 351 -7.72 -24.68 1.94
CA SER A 351 -6.90 -23.52 2.27
C SER A 351 -5.51 -23.58 1.62
N ALA A 352 -4.86 -24.75 1.61
CA ALA A 352 -3.57 -24.92 0.96
C ALA A 352 -3.65 -24.63 -0.55
N ILE A 353 -4.69 -25.12 -1.21
CA ILE A 353 -4.95 -24.82 -2.62
C ILE A 353 -5.25 -23.33 -2.79
N GLY A 354 -6.14 -22.76 -1.96
CA GLY A 354 -6.50 -21.35 -1.98
C GLY A 354 -5.31 -20.43 -1.77
N PHE A 355 -4.38 -20.82 -0.90
CA PHE A 355 -3.14 -20.10 -0.65
C PHE A 355 -2.27 -20.00 -1.91
N VAL A 356 -2.05 -21.12 -2.60
CA VAL A 356 -1.29 -21.13 -3.87
C VAL A 356 -1.99 -20.32 -4.95
N VAL A 357 -3.31 -20.49 -5.10
CA VAL A 357 -4.11 -19.71 -6.06
C VAL A 357 -4.07 -18.23 -5.72
N GLY A 358 -4.12 -17.86 -4.44
CA GLY A 358 -4.04 -16.47 -3.98
C GLY A 358 -2.72 -15.80 -4.34
N ILE A 359 -1.59 -16.52 -4.22
CA ILE A 359 -0.28 -16.02 -4.66
C ILE A 359 -0.28 -15.77 -6.17
N ILE A 360 -0.76 -16.74 -6.96
CA ILE A 360 -0.81 -16.61 -8.41
C ILE A 360 -1.68 -15.42 -8.83
N LEU A 361 -2.82 -15.22 -8.16
CA LEU A 361 -3.70 -14.08 -8.42
C LEU A 361 -3.06 -12.76 -8.01
N ALA A 362 -2.33 -12.71 -6.89
CA ALA A 362 -1.60 -11.52 -6.46
C ALA A 362 -0.52 -11.13 -7.48
N GLU A 363 0.30 -12.07 -7.92
CA GLU A 363 1.32 -11.84 -8.94
C GLU A 363 0.71 -11.44 -10.29
N GLY A 364 -0.31 -12.15 -10.74
CA GLY A 364 -0.97 -11.88 -12.01
C GLY A 364 -1.63 -10.50 -12.06
N SER A 365 -2.34 -10.13 -11.00
CA SER A 365 -3.03 -8.82 -10.92
C SER A 365 -2.05 -7.66 -10.81
N THR A 366 -0.99 -7.79 -10.00
CA THR A 366 0.05 -6.75 -9.90
C THR A 366 0.90 -6.67 -11.17
N ALA A 367 1.16 -7.78 -11.87
CA ALA A 367 1.82 -7.76 -13.16
C ALA A 367 0.99 -7.00 -14.21
N LEU A 368 -0.32 -7.25 -14.25
CA LEU A 368 -1.25 -6.52 -15.13
C LEU A 368 -1.27 -5.02 -14.78
N PHE A 369 -1.29 -4.69 -13.50
CA PHE A 369 -1.28 -3.31 -13.04
C PHE A 369 0.03 -2.60 -13.39
N ARG A 370 1.20 -3.27 -13.28
CA ARG A 370 2.50 -2.73 -13.71
C ARG A 370 2.51 -2.39 -15.20
N MET A 371 1.89 -3.23 -16.03
CA MET A 371 1.80 -2.98 -17.48
C MET A 371 0.94 -1.76 -17.81
N TRP A 372 -0.12 -1.51 -17.06
CA TRP A 372 -1.07 -0.42 -17.31
C TRP A 372 -0.68 0.90 -16.64
N ALA A 373 -0.28 0.86 -15.39
CA ALA A 373 -0.07 2.04 -14.56
C ALA A 373 1.41 2.43 -14.41
N HIS A 374 2.35 1.66 -15.00
CA HIS A 374 3.81 1.85 -14.88
C HIS A 374 4.30 1.98 -13.42
N ALA A 375 3.50 1.54 -12.45
CA ALA A 375 3.84 1.55 -11.04
C ALA A 375 4.49 0.22 -10.62
N ALA A 376 5.71 0.25 -10.09
CA ALA A 376 6.45 -0.95 -9.69
C ALA A 376 5.93 -1.52 -8.36
N ILE A 377 4.68 -1.98 -8.36
CA ILE A 377 4.05 -2.65 -7.22
C ILE A 377 4.27 -4.15 -7.37
N TYR A 378 4.92 -4.75 -6.37
CA TYR A 378 5.11 -6.20 -6.27
C TYR A 378 4.33 -6.71 -5.06
N PRO A 379 3.64 -7.86 -5.17
CA PRO A 379 2.97 -8.43 -4.02
C PRO A 379 4.02 -8.91 -3.02
N VAL A 380 3.76 -8.65 -1.75
CA VAL A 380 4.66 -9.04 -0.67
C VAL A 380 3.95 -9.99 0.26
N MET A 381 4.58 -11.13 0.52
CA MET A 381 4.03 -12.13 1.41
C MET A 381 4.73 -12.07 2.76
N HIS A 382 4.00 -11.61 3.77
CA HIS A 382 4.46 -11.68 5.15
C HIS A 382 4.05 -13.00 5.79
N LEU A 383 4.86 -13.50 6.71
CA LEU A 383 4.53 -14.67 7.52
C LEU A 383 3.16 -14.51 8.22
N GLY A 384 2.81 -13.28 8.61
CA GLY A 384 1.50 -12.94 9.17
C GLY A 384 0.33 -13.31 8.26
N THR A 385 0.44 -13.06 6.96
CA THR A 385 -0.60 -13.43 5.97
C THR A 385 -0.79 -14.95 5.91
N ALA A 386 0.31 -15.73 5.91
CA ALA A 386 0.25 -17.18 5.94
C ALA A 386 -0.40 -17.71 7.23
N VAL A 387 -0.06 -17.13 8.39
CA VAL A 387 -0.65 -17.50 9.69
C VAL A 387 -2.14 -17.17 9.73
N ILE A 388 -2.56 -16.03 9.22
CA ILE A 388 -3.97 -15.63 9.14
C ILE A 388 -4.74 -16.57 8.21
N ALA A 389 -4.18 -16.92 7.05
CA ALA A 389 -4.79 -17.86 6.12
C ALA A 389 -4.97 -19.26 6.73
N ALA A 390 -3.93 -19.79 7.38
CA ALA A 390 -4.02 -21.09 8.08
C ALA A 390 -5.00 -21.04 9.27
N GLY A 391 -4.94 -19.97 10.07
CA GLY A 391 -5.84 -19.78 11.20
C GLY A 391 -7.31 -19.65 10.79
N SER A 392 -7.59 -18.95 9.68
CA SER A 392 -8.94 -18.82 9.14
C SER A 392 -9.50 -20.16 8.66
N ALA A 393 -8.68 -21.00 8.03
CA ALA A 393 -9.08 -22.35 7.61
C ALA A 393 -9.45 -23.22 8.80
N ILE A 394 -8.62 -23.24 9.84
CA ILE A 394 -8.90 -23.96 11.09
C ILE A 394 -10.18 -23.45 11.74
N ALA A 395 -10.34 -22.13 11.83
CA ALA A 395 -11.54 -21.51 12.41
C ALA A 395 -12.81 -21.90 11.65
N VAL A 396 -12.80 -21.84 10.32
CA VAL A 396 -13.92 -22.27 9.47
C VAL A 396 -14.21 -23.75 9.67
N GLY A 397 -13.19 -24.62 9.65
CA GLY A 397 -13.35 -26.06 9.89
C GLY A 397 -13.96 -26.36 11.25
N LEU A 398 -13.54 -25.68 12.31
CA LEU A 398 -14.09 -25.87 13.66
C LEU A 398 -15.51 -25.30 13.79
N ILE A 399 -15.76 -24.09 13.33
CA ILE A 399 -17.07 -23.41 13.47
C ILE A 399 -18.14 -24.21 12.71
N PHE A 400 -17.93 -24.46 11.43
CA PHE A 400 -18.91 -25.10 10.57
C PHE A 400 -18.93 -26.62 10.68
N GLY A 401 -17.83 -27.25 11.16
CA GLY A 401 -17.76 -28.67 11.47
C GLY A 401 -18.40 -29.04 12.80
N THR A 402 -18.54 -28.12 13.77
CA THR A 402 -19.06 -28.40 15.11
C THR A 402 -20.53 -28.89 15.08
N TYR A 403 -21.37 -28.26 14.27
CA TYR A 403 -22.80 -28.65 14.22
C TYR A 403 -22.99 -30.06 13.64
N PRO A 404 -22.43 -30.45 12.47
CA PRO A 404 -22.52 -31.82 11.97
C PRO A 404 -21.91 -32.84 12.93
N ALA A 405 -20.75 -32.53 13.53
CA ALA A 405 -20.07 -33.40 14.47
C ALA A 405 -20.93 -33.69 15.71
N ARG A 406 -21.61 -32.68 16.28
CA ARG A 406 -22.54 -32.84 17.39
C ARG A 406 -23.73 -33.70 16.99
N ARG A 407 -24.32 -33.48 15.84
CA ARG A 407 -25.45 -34.23 15.32
C ARG A 407 -25.10 -35.70 15.12
N ALA A 408 -23.91 -36.01 14.57
CA ALA A 408 -23.40 -37.37 14.47
C ALA A 408 -23.21 -38.04 15.85
N ALA A 409 -22.68 -37.29 16.83
CA ALA A 409 -22.46 -37.79 18.20
C ALA A 409 -23.75 -38.03 18.99
N GLU A 410 -24.85 -37.39 18.64
CA GLU A 410 -26.16 -37.51 19.30
C GLU A 410 -27.03 -38.63 18.75
N LEU A 411 -26.72 -39.20 17.57
CA LEU A 411 -27.50 -40.28 16.96
C LEU A 411 -27.67 -41.48 17.94
N PRO A 412 -28.92 -41.95 18.20
CA PRO A 412 -29.17 -43.13 19.01
C PRO A 412 -28.72 -44.41 18.27
N PRO A 413 -27.97 -45.34 18.91
CA PRO A 413 -27.49 -46.54 18.23
C PRO A 413 -28.62 -47.39 17.64
N ILE A 414 -29.76 -47.49 18.35
CA ILE A 414 -30.92 -48.29 17.94
C ILE A 414 -31.55 -47.72 16.66
N GLU A 415 -31.76 -46.41 16.60
CA GLU A 415 -32.35 -45.77 15.42
C GLU A 415 -31.37 -45.77 14.21
N ALA A 416 -30.08 -45.71 14.49
CA ALA A 416 -29.03 -45.71 13.47
C ALA A 416 -28.90 -47.08 12.76
N ILE A 417 -29.15 -48.17 13.45
CA ILE A 417 -29.06 -49.54 12.91
C ILE A 417 -30.40 -49.98 12.29
N ALA A 418 -31.55 -49.45 12.76
CA ALA A 418 -32.89 -49.78 12.29
C ALA A 418 -33.33 -49.09 11.00
N ARG A 419 -32.58 -48.09 10.53
CA ARG A 419 -32.81 -47.44 9.21
C ARG A 419 -32.28 -48.34 8.11
N GLU A 420 -33.18 -48.87 7.28
CA GLU A 420 -32.86 -49.53 6.01
C GLU A 420 -32.35 -48.54 4.97
#